data_3ef8da00b583076b71b50a38623bdb25
#
_entry.id   3ef8da00b583076b71b50a38623bdb25
#
_cell.length_a   1.000
_cell.length_b   1.000
_cell.length_c   1.000
_cell.angle_alpha   90.00
_cell.angle_beta   90.00
_cell.angle_gamma   90.00
#
_symmetry.space_group_name_H-M   'P 1'
#
loop_
_entity.id
_entity.type
_entity.pdbx_description
1 polymer ?
#
loop_
_entity_poly.entity_id
_entity_poly.type
_entity_poly.pdbx_seq_one_letter_code
_entity_poly.pdbx_strand_id
1 'polypeptide(L)'
;MKDEPKVQAIEDGTTTSPPDFTTFMRNYQDMVYSTAFRLVGQGGHAEDIAQEVFLKAYERFDQLQTSPSAGGWLKTVATNLSINHLQRYRKRWKFFSEFTKEGDEGDEHEVEFASSENFLTGLDQGERRIWVEECLAKLPDHQRIPLVLYHFEELSYEDIARRLGVSLAKVKTDILRAREALAKVLLKSGARHEKFQN
;
A
#
# COMPACT_ATOMS: atom_id res chain seq x y z
N MET A 1 63.53 24.34 30.58
CA MET A 1 62.66 23.41 31.34
C MET A 1 61.35 24.12 31.60
N LYS A 2 60.42 23.98 30.71
CA LYS A 2 59.01 24.41 30.87
C LYS A 2 58.17 23.40 30.12
N ASP A 3 57.45 22.61 30.89
CA ASP A 3 56.47 21.67 30.39
C ASP A 3 55.24 22.43 29.87
N GLU A 4 54.90 22.23 28.60
CA GLU A 4 53.62 22.62 28.07
C GLU A 4 52.63 21.43 28.20
N PRO A 5 51.39 21.65 28.68
CA PRO A 5 50.42 20.59 28.73
C PRO A 5 49.84 20.32 27.34
N LYS A 6 49.95 19.07 26.90
CA LYS A 6 49.23 18.57 25.71
C LYS A 6 47.73 18.64 25.94
N VAL A 7 47.09 19.50 25.14
CA VAL A 7 45.63 19.49 25.01
C VAL A 7 45.26 18.23 24.22
N GLN A 8 44.62 17.28 24.87
CA GLN A 8 44.00 16.15 24.19
C GLN A 8 42.77 16.66 23.42
N ALA A 9 42.84 16.58 22.11
CA ALA A 9 41.67 16.71 21.25
C ALA A 9 40.74 15.53 21.52
N ILE A 10 39.55 15.87 22.00
CA ILE A 10 38.43 14.91 22.10
C ILE A 10 37.93 14.75 20.68
N GLU A 11 38.33 13.66 20.02
CA GLU A 11 37.71 13.22 18.79
C GLU A 11 36.29 12.73 19.14
N ASP A 12 35.28 13.55 18.85
CA ASP A 12 33.90 13.12 18.75
C ASP A 12 33.79 12.15 17.55
N GLY A 13 34.11 10.89 17.83
CA GLY A 13 33.95 9.79 16.89
C GLY A 13 32.50 9.39 16.71
N THR A 14 31.72 10.23 16.03
CA THR A 14 30.50 9.77 15.38
C THR A 14 30.90 8.98 14.14
N THR A 15 31.36 7.78 14.33
CA THR A 15 31.49 6.77 13.27
C THR A 15 30.06 6.42 12.84
N THR A 16 29.51 7.20 11.91
CA THR A 16 28.35 6.76 11.14
C THR A 16 28.86 5.61 10.26
N SER A 17 28.76 4.38 10.81
CA SER A 17 28.88 3.18 9.99
C SER A 17 27.96 3.32 8.78
N PRO A 18 28.39 2.93 7.58
CA PRO A 18 27.53 2.99 6.41
C PRO A 18 26.22 2.26 6.73
N PRO A 19 25.08 2.79 6.32
CA PRO A 19 23.79 2.20 6.65
C PRO A 19 23.79 0.73 6.22
N ASP A 20 23.64 -0.17 7.20
CA ASP A 20 23.50 -1.58 6.97
C ASP A 20 22.17 -1.85 6.25
N PHE A 21 22.19 -2.77 5.27
CA PHE A 21 20.98 -3.16 4.54
C PHE A 21 19.84 -3.60 5.49
N THR A 22 20.18 -4.22 6.61
CA THR A 22 19.21 -4.62 7.63
C THR A 22 18.46 -3.41 8.20
N THR A 23 19.17 -2.33 8.48
CA THR A 23 18.59 -1.06 8.96
C THR A 23 17.73 -0.42 7.86
N PHE A 24 18.22 -0.40 6.61
CA PHE A 24 17.46 0.07 5.46
C PHE A 24 16.15 -0.73 5.30
N MET A 25 16.23 -2.05 5.32
CA MET A 25 15.06 -2.91 5.22
C MET A 25 14.04 -2.63 6.33
N ARG A 26 14.47 -2.52 7.58
CA ARG A 26 13.60 -2.22 8.74
C ARG A 26 12.87 -0.88 8.58
N ASN A 27 13.53 0.14 8.02
CA ASN A 27 12.93 1.45 7.82
C ASN A 27 11.81 1.45 6.78
N TYR A 28 11.83 0.52 5.83
CA TYR A 28 10.88 0.48 4.73
C TYR A 28 9.95 -0.73 4.72
N GLN A 29 10.16 -1.74 5.57
CA GLN A 29 9.40 -3.00 5.53
C GLN A 29 7.89 -2.81 5.66
N ASP A 30 7.45 -1.93 6.57
CA ASP A 30 6.03 -1.69 6.79
C ASP A 30 5.38 -1.01 5.57
N MET A 31 6.07 -0.06 4.96
CA MET A 31 5.59 0.63 3.77
C MET A 31 5.50 -0.33 2.58
N VAL A 32 6.53 -1.16 2.37
CA VAL A 32 6.57 -2.14 1.28
C VAL A 32 5.48 -3.20 1.45
N TYR A 33 5.39 -3.78 2.65
CA TYR A 33 4.36 -4.77 2.98
C TYR A 33 2.95 -4.21 2.79
N SER A 34 2.65 -3.03 3.36
CA SER A 34 1.34 -2.38 3.26
C SER A 34 0.97 -2.08 1.80
N THR A 35 1.94 -1.63 0.99
CA THR A 35 1.71 -1.38 -0.45
C THR A 35 1.31 -2.67 -1.16
N ALA A 36 2.02 -3.77 -0.91
CA ALA A 36 1.68 -5.07 -1.47
C ALA A 36 0.32 -5.57 -0.94
N PHE A 37 0.11 -5.53 0.37
CA PHE A 37 -1.10 -6.06 1.01
C PHE A 37 -2.37 -5.38 0.53
N ARG A 38 -2.39 -4.05 0.39
CA ARG A 38 -3.55 -3.30 -0.14
C ARG A 38 -3.92 -3.77 -1.55
N LEU A 39 -2.94 -4.14 -2.37
CA LEU A 39 -3.17 -4.58 -3.74
C LEU A 39 -3.56 -6.06 -3.83
N VAL A 40 -2.88 -6.97 -3.11
CA VAL A 40 -3.15 -8.41 -3.23
C VAL A 40 -4.20 -8.92 -2.25
N GLY A 41 -4.40 -8.23 -1.11
CA GLY A 41 -5.43 -8.55 -0.12
C GLY A 41 -5.19 -9.83 0.69
N GLN A 42 -4.02 -10.45 0.58
CA GLN A 42 -3.65 -11.68 1.28
C GLN A 42 -2.23 -11.57 1.84
N GLY A 43 -2.07 -11.85 3.14
CA GLY A 43 -0.81 -11.67 3.86
C GLY A 43 0.36 -12.44 3.26
N GLY A 44 0.20 -13.74 3.01
CA GLY A 44 1.27 -14.57 2.43
C GLY A 44 1.78 -14.06 1.08
N HIS A 45 0.88 -13.64 0.19
CA HIS A 45 1.29 -13.03 -1.09
C HIS A 45 1.98 -11.68 -0.91
N ALA A 46 1.56 -10.88 0.08
CA ALA A 46 2.19 -9.60 0.38
C ALA A 46 3.60 -9.79 0.94
N GLU A 47 3.81 -10.81 1.76
CA GLU A 47 5.13 -11.19 2.29
C GLU A 47 6.07 -11.62 1.17
N ASP A 48 5.62 -12.51 0.27
CA ASP A 48 6.41 -12.97 -0.88
C ASP A 48 6.83 -11.78 -1.77
N ILE A 49 5.89 -10.86 -2.04
CA ILE A 49 6.18 -9.65 -2.82
C ILE A 49 7.17 -8.74 -2.08
N ALA A 50 7.00 -8.54 -0.78
CA ALA A 50 7.90 -7.72 0.01
C ALA A 50 9.32 -8.29 0.02
N GLN A 51 9.47 -9.61 0.13
CA GLN A 51 10.76 -10.28 0.01
C GLN A 51 11.39 -10.04 -1.37
N GLU A 52 10.62 -10.19 -2.46
CA GLU A 52 11.13 -9.94 -3.82
C GLU A 52 11.54 -8.47 -4.02
N VAL A 53 10.80 -7.52 -3.43
CA VAL A 53 11.19 -6.09 -3.44
C VAL A 53 12.54 -5.89 -2.78
N PHE A 54 12.75 -6.48 -1.59
CA PHE A 54 14.01 -6.31 -0.87
C PHE A 54 15.19 -7.06 -1.51
N LEU A 55 14.97 -8.19 -2.18
CA LEU A 55 16.00 -8.82 -3.00
C LEU A 55 16.46 -7.89 -4.12
N LYS A 56 15.52 -7.25 -4.84
CA LYS A 56 15.86 -6.25 -5.87
C LYS A 56 16.51 -4.99 -5.30
N ALA A 57 16.14 -4.60 -4.08
CA ALA A 57 16.77 -3.48 -3.40
C ALA A 57 18.20 -3.81 -2.98
N TYR A 58 18.46 -5.04 -2.55
CA TYR A 58 19.80 -5.49 -2.18
C TYR A 58 20.78 -5.42 -3.37
N GLU A 59 20.33 -5.85 -4.56
CA GLU A 59 21.12 -5.77 -5.80
C GLU A 59 21.51 -4.33 -6.18
N ARG A 60 20.80 -3.32 -5.64
CA ARG A 60 21.01 -1.90 -5.94
C ARG A 60 21.29 -1.08 -4.69
N PHE A 61 21.67 -1.72 -3.61
CA PHE A 61 21.77 -1.08 -2.31
C PHE A 61 22.75 0.09 -2.30
N ASP A 62 23.89 -0.02 -2.97
CA ASP A 62 24.87 1.06 -3.07
C ASP A 62 24.27 2.37 -3.62
N GLN A 63 23.27 2.25 -4.51
CA GLN A 63 22.57 3.41 -5.10
C GLN A 63 21.42 3.88 -4.22
N LEU A 64 20.74 2.96 -3.53
CA LEU A 64 19.54 3.27 -2.77
C LEU A 64 19.85 3.82 -1.38
N GLN A 65 20.93 3.38 -0.74
CA GLN A 65 21.26 3.77 0.63
C GLN A 65 21.39 5.28 0.83
N THR A 66 21.85 6.01 -0.18
CA THR A 66 22.02 7.47 -0.14
C THR A 66 20.95 8.23 -0.92
N SER A 67 20.02 7.52 -1.58
CA SER A 67 19.02 8.14 -2.44
C SER A 67 17.82 8.68 -1.66
N PRO A 68 17.49 9.95 -1.78
CA PRO A 68 16.27 10.51 -1.16
C PRO A 68 14.99 9.92 -1.78
N SER A 69 15.07 9.29 -2.95
CA SER A 69 13.94 8.65 -3.64
C SER A 69 13.84 7.14 -3.40
N ALA A 70 14.64 6.57 -2.48
CA ALA A 70 14.64 5.14 -2.20
C ALA A 70 13.22 4.60 -1.85
N GLY A 71 12.49 5.30 -0.98
CA GLY A 71 11.12 4.93 -0.63
C GLY A 71 10.17 4.92 -1.83
N GLY A 72 10.26 5.92 -2.71
CA GLY A 72 9.46 5.99 -3.94
C GLY A 72 9.79 4.86 -4.91
N TRP A 73 11.07 4.51 -5.04
CA TRP A 73 11.50 3.37 -5.86
C TRP A 73 10.95 2.04 -5.30
N LEU A 74 11.10 1.80 -4.00
CA LEU A 74 10.58 0.60 -3.34
C LEU A 74 9.06 0.47 -3.51
N LYS A 75 8.32 1.56 -3.32
CA LYS A 75 6.88 1.63 -3.52
C LYS A 75 6.50 1.28 -4.96
N THR A 76 7.20 1.84 -5.94
CA THR A 76 6.98 1.54 -7.36
C THR A 76 7.24 0.07 -7.69
N VAL A 77 8.31 -0.52 -7.15
CA VAL A 77 8.64 -1.94 -7.36
C VAL A 77 7.57 -2.82 -6.71
N ALA A 78 7.15 -2.53 -5.47
CA ALA A 78 6.08 -3.26 -4.78
C ALA A 78 4.77 -3.22 -5.57
N THR A 79 4.37 -2.06 -6.05
CA THR A 79 3.17 -1.89 -6.88
C THR A 79 3.24 -2.69 -8.18
N ASN A 80 4.38 -2.63 -8.88
CA ASN A 80 4.56 -3.36 -10.14
C ASN A 80 4.55 -4.88 -9.93
N LEU A 81 5.24 -5.38 -8.90
CA LEU A 81 5.24 -6.81 -8.57
C LEU A 81 3.84 -7.28 -8.15
N SER A 82 3.11 -6.50 -7.38
CA SER A 82 1.73 -6.79 -7.00
C SER A 82 0.81 -6.89 -8.22
N ILE A 83 0.89 -5.93 -9.15
CA ILE A 83 0.11 -5.95 -10.39
C ILE A 83 0.47 -7.17 -11.24
N ASN A 84 1.76 -7.49 -11.39
CA ASN A 84 2.21 -8.66 -12.14
C ASN A 84 1.70 -9.97 -11.50
N HIS A 85 1.76 -10.06 -10.17
CA HIS A 85 1.20 -11.18 -9.42
C HIS A 85 -0.30 -11.35 -9.74
N LEU A 86 -1.08 -10.30 -9.61
CA LEU A 86 -2.51 -10.29 -9.91
C LEU A 86 -2.80 -10.64 -11.38
N GLN A 87 -1.99 -10.18 -12.34
CA GLN A 87 -2.17 -10.50 -13.76
C GLN A 87 -1.89 -11.98 -14.08
N ARG A 88 -0.93 -12.62 -13.40
CA ARG A 88 -0.68 -14.06 -13.53
C ARG A 88 -1.89 -14.87 -13.07
N TYR A 89 -2.56 -14.44 -12.01
CA TYR A 89 -3.80 -15.06 -11.54
C TYR A 89 -5.00 -14.70 -12.42
N ARG A 90 -5.06 -13.50 -13.03
CA ARG A 90 -6.12 -13.11 -13.96
C ARG A 90 -6.19 -13.96 -15.23
N LYS A 91 -5.11 -14.52 -15.72
CA LYS A 91 -5.16 -15.49 -16.81
C LYS A 91 -5.99 -16.74 -16.43
N ARG A 92 -6.02 -17.10 -15.15
CA ARG A 92 -6.96 -18.08 -14.60
C ARG A 92 -8.39 -17.54 -14.49
N TRP A 93 -8.57 -16.22 -14.26
CA TRP A 93 -9.85 -15.60 -14.00
C TRP A 93 -10.61 -15.17 -15.26
N LYS A 94 -9.94 -14.92 -16.37
CA LYS A 94 -10.62 -14.69 -17.66
C LYS A 94 -11.53 -15.86 -18.06
N PHE A 95 -11.18 -17.07 -17.66
CA PHE A 95 -12.05 -18.25 -17.84
C PHE A 95 -13.34 -18.19 -16.99
N PHE A 96 -13.34 -17.45 -15.86
CA PHE A 96 -14.51 -17.35 -14.99
C PHE A 96 -15.36 -16.11 -15.24
N SER A 97 -14.78 -14.99 -15.70
CA SER A 97 -15.52 -13.74 -15.90
C SER A 97 -16.25 -13.67 -17.23
N GLU A 98 -16.00 -14.58 -18.17
CA GLU A 98 -16.80 -14.69 -19.40
C GLU A 98 -18.21 -15.26 -19.14
N PHE A 99 -18.42 -15.85 -17.97
CA PHE A 99 -19.73 -16.36 -17.54
C PHE A 99 -20.59 -15.36 -16.76
N THR A 100 -20.04 -14.23 -16.34
CA THR A 100 -20.79 -13.18 -15.65
C THR A 100 -20.92 -11.96 -16.55
N LYS A 101 -21.73 -12.07 -17.58
CA LYS A 101 -22.35 -10.92 -18.24
C LYS A 101 -23.41 -10.38 -17.31
N GLU A 102 -23.09 -9.39 -16.51
CA GLU A 102 -24.06 -8.46 -15.98
C GLU A 102 -23.65 -7.07 -16.38
N GLY A 103 -24.35 -6.58 -17.39
CA GLY A 103 -24.43 -5.16 -17.67
C GLY A 103 -25.20 -4.52 -16.53
N ASP A 104 -24.63 -3.51 -15.95
CA ASP A 104 -25.38 -2.51 -15.21
C ASP A 104 -24.76 -1.15 -15.53
N GLU A 105 -25.51 -0.36 -16.27
CA GLU A 105 -25.26 1.06 -16.50
C GLU A 105 -25.59 1.77 -15.20
N GLY A 106 -24.60 1.93 -14.33
CA GLY A 106 -24.76 2.60 -13.03
C GLY A 106 -24.75 4.11 -13.21
N ASP A 107 -25.84 4.71 -12.85
CA ASP A 107 -26.08 6.14 -12.70
C ASP A 107 -24.99 6.80 -11.82
N GLU A 108 -24.51 7.96 -12.24
CA GLU A 108 -23.50 8.76 -11.51
C GLU A 108 -24.17 9.41 -10.28
N HIS A 109 -24.20 8.70 -9.17
CA HIS A 109 -24.51 9.30 -7.88
C HIS A 109 -23.24 9.63 -7.13
N GLU A 110 -23.02 10.90 -6.86
CA GLU A 110 -22.01 11.41 -5.95
C GLU A 110 -22.42 11.00 -4.53
N VAL A 111 -21.74 10.00 -3.98
CA VAL A 111 -22.01 9.56 -2.60
C VAL A 111 -21.25 10.47 -1.66
N GLU A 112 -21.95 11.37 -0.99
CA GLU A 112 -21.43 12.07 0.18
C GLU A 112 -21.03 11.04 1.23
N PHE A 113 -19.75 11.03 1.58
CA PHE A 113 -19.25 10.24 2.70
C PHE A 113 -19.78 10.86 3.99
N ALA A 114 -20.82 10.31 4.56
CA ALA A 114 -21.19 10.59 5.95
C ALA A 114 -19.96 10.25 6.81
N SER A 115 -19.39 11.26 7.44
CA SER A 115 -18.15 11.18 8.18
C SER A 115 -18.29 10.20 9.34
N SER A 116 -17.53 9.10 9.28
CA SER A 116 -17.28 8.21 10.42
C SER A 116 -16.26 8.85 11.39
N GLU A 117 -16.29 10.18 11.54
CA GLU A 117 -15.30 10.93 12.31
C GLU A 117 -15.22 10.48 13.76
N ASN A 118 -16.33 10.06 14.35
CA ASN A 118 -16.38 9.71 15.77
C ASN A 118 -15.63 8.40 16.12
N PHE A 119 -15.54 7.45 15.19
CA PHE A 119 -14.86 6.17 15.45
C PHE A 119 -13.34 6.28 15.30
N LEU A 120 -12.87 7.11 14.36
CA LEU A 120 -11.45 7.29 14.09
C LEU A 120 -10.71 8.09 15.17
N THR A 121 -11.42 8.83 16.01
CA THR A 121 -10.82 9.70 17.05
C THR A 121 -10.16 8.93 18.19
N GLY A 122 -10.52 7.68 18.41
CA GLY A 122 -9.94 6.82 19.48
C GLY A 122 -8.74 5.98 19.07
N LEU A 123 -8.48 5.83 17.77
CA LEU A 123 -7.40 4.97 17.26
C LEU A 123 -6.12 5.78 16.99
N ASP A 124 -4.96 5.18 17.25
CA ASP A 124 -3.69 5.75 16.80
C ASP A 124 -3.52 5.61 15.27
N GLN A 125 -2.46 6.23 14.71
CA GLN A 125 -2.22 6.17 13.25
C GLN A 125 -1.94 4.75 12.75
N GLY A 126 -1.28 3.92 13.55
CA GLY A 126 -0.98 2.53 13.21
C GLY A 126 -2.23 1.68 13.17
N GLU A 127 -3.06 1.80 14.20
CA GLU A 127 -4.34 1.09 14.30
C GLU A 127 -5.30 1.47 13.17
N ARG A 128 -5.39 2.78 12.85
CA ARG A 128 -6.20 3.27 11.72
C ARG A 128 -5.75 2.66 10.39
N ARG A 129 -4.44 2.59 10.18
CA ARG A 129 -3.87 2.00 8.96
C ARG A 129 -4.24 0.54 8.84
N ILE A 130 -4.00 -0.26 9.89
CA ILE A 130 -4.32 -1.69 9.91
C ILE A 130 -5.81 -1.90 9.65
N TRP A 131 -6.66 -1.16 10.32
CA TRP A 131 -8.10 -1.25 10.16
C TRP A 131 -8.58 -0.93 8.74
N VAL A 132 -8.04 0.14 8.12
CA VAL A 132 -8.34 0.48 6.71
C VAL A 132 -7.87 -0.62 5.77
N GLU A 133 -6.69 -1.18 5.98
CA GLU A 133 -6.15 -2.27 5.19
C GLU A 133 -7.00 -3.54 5.28
N GLU A 134 -7.47 -3.89 6.47
CA GLU A 134 -8.43 -4.99 6.68
C GLU A 134 -9.78 -4.74 5.99
N CYS A 135 -10.27 -3.50 6.00
CA CYS A 135 -11.49 -3.14 5.31
C CYS A 135 -11.33 -3.21 3.79
N LEU A 136 -10.20 -2.75 3.26
CA LEU A 136 -9.85 -2.87 1.85
C LEU A 136 -9.75 -4.34 1.42
N ALA A 137 -9.16 -5.20 2.24
CA ALA A 137 -9.04 -6.63 1.96
C ALA A 137 -10.40 -7.36 1.83
N LYS A 138 -11.46 -6.80 2.39
CA LYS A 138 -12.84 -7.33 2.25
C LYS A 138 -13.51 -6.96 0.92
N LEU A 139 -12.95 -6.03 0.18
CA LEU A 139 -13.46 -5.66 -1.15
C LEU A 139 -13.06 -6.71 -2.19
N PRO A 140 -13.91 -6.98 -3.19
CA PRO A 140 -13.52 -7.80 -4.33
C PRO A 140 -12.38 -7.12 -5.12
N ASP A 141 -11.49 -7.93 -5.71
CA ASP A 141 -10.27 -7.46 -6.38
C ASP A 141 -10.53 -6.40 -7.45
N HIS A 142 -11.61 -6.55 -8.24
CA HIS A 142 -11.94 -5.62 -9.32
C HIS A 142 -12.32 -4.22 -8.80
N GLN A 143 -12.73 -4.10 -7.55
CA GLN A 143 -13.03 -2.83 -6.88
C GLN A 143 -11.82 -2.33 -6.08
N ARG A 144 -11.20 -3.20 -5.28
CA ARG A 144 -10.06 -2.85 -4.43
C ARG A 144 -8.87 -2.33 -5.21
N ILE A 145 -8.46 -3.04 -6.28
CA ILE A 145 -7.25 -2.71 -7.01
C ILE A 145 -7.30 -1.31 -7.63
N PRO A 146 -8.31 -0.93 -8.44
CA PRO A 146 -8.36 0.42 -9.00
C PRO A 146 -8.51 1.51 -7.93
N LEU A 147 -9.23 1.24 -6.83
CA LEU A 147 -9.34 2.16 -5.71
C LEU A 147 -7.98 2.43 -5.06
N VAL A 148 -7.21 1.37 -4.78
CA VAL A 148 -5.87 1.47 -4.19
C VAL A 148 -4.90 2.20 -5.12
N LEU A 149 -4.91 1.86 -6.42
CA LEU A 149 -4.04 2.53 -7.40
C LEU A 149 -4.35 4.02 -7.52
N TYR A 150 -5.61 4.42 -7.40
CA TYR A 150 -6.00 5.82 -7.45
C TYR A 150 -5.63 6.59 -6.19
N HIS A 151 -6.01 6.08 -4.99
CA HIS A 151 -5.88 6.82 -3.74
C HIS A 151 -4.53 6.69 -3.04
N PHE A 152 -3.83 5.56 -3.20
CA PHE A 152 -2.56 5.31 -2.51
C PHE A 152 -1.36 5.42 -3.43
N GLU A 153 -1.54 5.12 -4.73
CA GLU A 153 -0.46 5.21 -5.73
C GLU A 153 -0.60 6.45 -6.63
N GLU A 154 -1.64 7.27 -6.40
CA GLU A 154 -1.87 8.56 -7.07
C GLU A 154 -1.91 8.45 -8.62
N LEU A 155 -2.30 7.29 -9.14
CA LEU A 155 -2.38 7.07 -10.57
C LEU A 155 -3.64 7.70 -11.17
N SER A 156 -3.52 8.27 -12.37
CA SER A 156 -4.69 8.72 -13.15
C SER A 156 -5.58 7.55 -13.55
N TYR A 157 -6.85 7.82 -13.82
CA TYR A 157 -7.77 6.79 -14.32
C TYR A 157 -7.28 6.16 -15.64
N GLU A 158 -6.66 6.95 -16.51
CA GLU A 158 -6.07 6.53 -17.76
C GLU A 158 -4.89 5.57 -17.54
N ASP A 159 -4.01 5.88 -16.57
CA ASP A 159 -2.88 5.00 -16.23
C ASP A 159 -3.35 3.70 -15.60
N ILE A 160 -4.38 3.76 -14.74
CA ILE A 160 -5.02 2.57 -14.14
C ILE A 160 -5.63 1.71 -15.26
N ALA A 161 -6.40 2.30 -16.19
CA ALA A 161 -6.99 1.59 -17.29
C ALA A 161 -5.95 0.88 -18.16
N ARG A 162 -4.85 1.58 -18.48
CA ARG A 162 -3.71 1.04 -19.24
C ARG A 162 -3.02 -0.10 -18.48
N ARG A 163 -2.73 0.07 -17.21
CA ARG A 163 -2.03 -0.96 -16.38
C ARG A 163 -2.88 -2.20 -16.16
N LEU A 164 -4.18 -2.03 -15.98
CA LEU A 164 -5.09 -3.14 -15.73
C LEU A 164 -5.62 -3.78 -17.03
N GLY A 165 -5.44 -3.13 -18.19
CA GLY A 165 -5.94 -3.61 -19.48
C GLY A 165 -7.48 -3.61 -19.55
N VAL A 166 -8.12 -2.57 -18.97
CA VAL A 166 -9.57 -2.38 -18.96
C VAL A 166 -9.94 -1.01 -19.54
N SER A 167 -11.24 -0.78 -19.85
CA SER A 167 -11.69 0.53 -20.33
C SER A 167 -11.68 1.58 -19.22
N LEU A 168 -11.54 2.86 -19.59
CA LEU A 168 -11.63 3.99 -18.68
C LEU A 168 -12.98 4.04 -17.95
N ALA A 169 -14.08 3.78 -18.67
CA ALA A 169 -15.41 3.72 -18.09
C ALA A 169 -15.52 2.66 -16.99
N LYS A 170 -14.91 1.47 -17.22
CA LYS A 170 -14.85 0.42 -16.20
C LYS A 170 -14.07 0.87 -14.95
N VAL A 171 -12.92 1.54 -15.10
CA VAL A 171 -12.15 2.06 -13.96
C VAL A 171 -13.00 3.02 -13.13
N LYS A 172 -13.69 3.98 -13.77
CA LYS A 172 -14.57 4.94 -13.09
C LYS A 172 -15.67 4.22 -12.29
N THR A 173 -16.36 3.28 -12.93
CA THR A 173 -17.43 2.50 -12.29
C THR A 173 -16.90 1.65 -11.14
N ASP A 174 -15.77 0.96 -11.34
CA ASP A 174 -15.18 0.09 -10.28
C ASP A 174 -14.75 0.93 -9.07
N ILE A 175 -14.16 2.12 -9.26
CA ILE A 175 -13.78 3.02 -8.17
C ILE A 175 -15.02 3.57 -7.45
N LEU A 176 -16.06 3.96 -8.16
CA LEU A 176 -17.32 4.41 -7.55
C LEU A 176 -17.92 3.32 -6.66
N ARG A 177 -18.11 2.12 -7.21
CA ARG A 177 -18.62 0.97 -6.46
C ARG A 177 -17.72 0.57 -5.28
N ALA A 178 -16.40 0.70 -5.45
CA ALA A 178 -15.44 0.43 -4.39
C ALA A 178 -15.60 1.40 -3.22
N ARG A 179 -15.81 2.69 -3.48
CA ARG A 179 -16.06 3.70 -2.44
C ARG A 179 -17.33 3.38 -1.64
N GLU A 180 -18.42 3.05 -2.32
CA GLU A 180 -19.68 2.66 -1.68
C GLU A 180 -19.53 1.39 -0.83
N ALA A 181 -18.87 0.37 -1.39
CA ALA A 181 -18.62 -0.88 -0.68
C ALA A 181 -17.71 -0.68 0.54
N LEU A 182 -16.65 0.13 0.40
CA LEU A 182 -15.74 0.46 1.50
C LEU A 182 -16.47 1.20 2.61
N ALA A 183 -17.30 2.20 2.27
CA ALA A 183 -18.11 2.92 3.27
C ALA A 183 -19.01 1.96 4.07
N LYS A 184 -19.69 1.02 3.40
CA LYS A 184 -20.50 0.00 4.06
C LYS A 184 -19.68 -0.91 4.97
N VAL A 185 -18.47 -1.31 4.55
CA VAL A 185 -17.57 -2.16 5.35
C VAL A 185 -17.07 -1.40 6.58
N LEU A 186 -16.67 -0.13 6.41
CA LEU A 186 -16.20 0.73 7.49
C LEU A 186 -17.27 0.93 8.56
N LEU A 187 -18.50 1.30 8.16
CA LEU A 187 -19.63 1.47 9.08
C LEU A 187 -19.93 0.18 9.85
N LYS A 188 -19.94 -0.96 9.16
CA LYS A 188 -20.22 -2.26 9.80
C LYS A 188 -19.09 -2.71 10.74
N SER A 189 -17.85 -2.38 10.45
CA SER A 189 -16.69 -2.70 11.28
C SER A 189 -16.60 -1.78 12.49
N GLY A 190 -16.88 -0.48 12.35
CA GLY A 190 -16.96 0.49 13.44
C GLY A 190 -18.01 0.12 14.48
N ALA A 191 -19.22 -0.20 14.04
CA ALA A 191 -20.30 -0.63 14.94
C ALA A 191 -20.01 -1.94 15.70
N ARG A 192 -19.10 -2.79 15.22
CA ARG A 192 -18.64 -3.97 15.97
C ARG A 192 -17.65 -3.61 17.06
N HIS A 193 -16.72 -2.70 16.82
CA HIS A 193 -15.71 -2.30 17.81
C HIS A 193 -16.34 -1.60 19.02
N GLU A 194 -17.38 -0.77 18.82
CA GLU A 194 -18.10 -0.14 19.94
C GLU A 194 -18.78 -1.15 20.86
N LYS A 195 -19.20 -2.32 20.35
CA LYS A 195 -19.83 -3.38 21.15
C LYS A 195 -18.86 -4.18 22.03
N PHE A 196 -17.56 -4.10 21.80
CA PHE A 196 -16.54 -4.80 22.59
C PHE A 196 -15.85 -3.90 23.62
N GLN A 197 -16.14 -2.59 23.62
CA GLN A 197 -15.60 -1.62 24.59
C GLN A 197 -16.61 -1.28 25.71
N ASN A 198 -17.82 -1.81 25.67
CA ASN A 198 -18.85 -1.77 26.72
C ASN A 198 -19.04 -3.17 27.32
#